data_1117368d7664c89ceafbfe7dd2d76cdc
#
_entry.id   1117368d7664c89ceafbfe7dd2d76cdc
#
_cell.length_a   1.000
_cell.length_b   1.000
_cell.length_c   1.000
_cell.angle_alpha   90.00
_cell.angle_beta   90.00
_cell.angle_gamma   90.00
#
_symmetry.space_group_name_H-M   'P 1'
#
loop_
_entity.id
_entity.type
_entity.pdbx_description
1 polymer ?
#
loop_
_entity_poly.entity_id
_entity_poly.type
_entity_poly.pdbx_seq_one_letter_code
_entity_poly.pdbx_strand_id
1 'polypeptide(L)'
;MQLFAMEQPECDVAVVAVAYEGIARRLILNLKYHNRLQVVKVLAELLAERIYQRHHQSLLSDSTDFDVVTWAPTSTARVRLRGHDQSELLARRLAKEIHVPCRRLLIKVSTNVQTGASRELRLQGSVFSARKLGVNSHVVVVDDVVTTGATLRCAADALRKAGARQVTSVAVASALRHGL
;
A
#
# COMPACT_ATOMS: atom_id res chain seq x y z
N MET A 1 26.73 17.94 -27.26
CA MET A 1 25.48 17.17 -27.41
C MET A 1 25.30 16.40 -26.11
N GLN A 2 24.70 17.05 -25.11
CA GLN A 2 24.47 16.47 -23.77
C GLN A 2 23.24 15.57 -23.83
N LEU A 3 23.45 14.28 -23.61
CA LEU A 3 22.38 13.32 -23.37
C LEU A 3 21.73 13.65 -22.01
N PHE A 4 20.53 14.20 -22.03
CA PHE A 4 19.65 14.22 -20.87
C PHE A 4 19.31 12.76 -20.54
N ALA A 5 19.93 12.22 -19.51
CA ALA A 5 19.46 11.03 -18.85
C ALA A 5 18.10 11.42 -18.25
N MET A 6 17.02 10.95 -18.86
CA MET A 6 15.71 10.94 -18.23
C MET A 6 15.84 10.00 -17.03
N GLU A 7 15.93 10.57 -15.83
CA GLU A 7 15.73 9.83 -14.59
C GLU A 7 14.35 9.16 -14.69
N GLN A 8 14.36 7.85 -14.89
CA GLN A 8 13.15 7.06 -14.73
C GLN A 8 12.73 7.24 -13.27
N PRO A 9 11.46 7.60 -12.97
CA PRO A 9 11.00 7.67 -11.60
C PRO A 9 11.27 6.31 -10.99
N GLU A 10 12.06 6.29 -9.90
CA GLU A 10 12.37 5.08 -9.14
C GLU A 10 11.08 4.32 -8.93
N CYS A 11 11.02 3.13 -9.48
CA CYS A 11 9.87 2.24 -9.34
C CYS A 11 9.73 1.99 -7.85
N ASP A 12 8.70 2.56 -7.21
CA ASP A 12 8.43 2.41 -5.78
C ASP A 12 8.31 0.92 -5.45
N VAL A 13 9.45 0.31 -5.13
CA VAL A 13 9.47 -1.07 -4.67
C VAL A 13 8.80 -1.09 -3.31
N ALA A 14 7.63 -1.70 -3.24
CA ALA A 14 6.90 -1.83 -1.99
C ALA A 14 7.80 -2.52 -0.94
N VAL A 15 7.81 -2.00 0.27
CA VAL A 15 8.40 -2.69 1.42
C VAL A 15 7.52 -3.90 1.71
N VAL A 16 8.06 -5.09 1.56
CA VAL A 16 7.33 -6.35 1.78
C VAL A 16 7.93 -7.07 2.97
N ALA A 17 7.06 -7.55 3.88
CA ALA A 17 7.52 -8.25 5.06
C ALA A 17 7.96 -9.69 4.74
N VAL A 18 7.16 -10.44 3.96
CA VAL A 18 7.38 -11.87 3.70
C VAL A 18 6.97 -12.29 2.28
N ALA A 19 7.43 -13.46 1.84
CA ALA A 19 6.90 -14.10 0.64
C ALA A 19 5.45 -14.59 0.87
N TYR A 20 4.59 -14.56 -0.17
CA TYR A 20 3.20 -15.04 -0.11
C TYR A 20 3.13 -16.56 -0.22
N GLU A 21 3.67 -17.26 0.77
CA GLU A 21 3.71 -18.73 0.80
C GLU A 21 3.61 -19.26 2.24
N GLY A 22 3.49 -20.55 2.38
CA GLY A 22 3.53 -21.25 3.67
C GLY A 22 2.57 -20.65 4.71
N ILE A 23 3.12 -20.30 5.87
CA ILE A 23 2.38 -19.75 7.02
C ILE A 23 1.80 -18.36 6.68
N ALA A 24 2.57 -17.49 6.02
CA ALA A 24 2.11 -16.13 5.68
C ALA A 24 0.85 -16.18 4.81
N ARG A 25 0.83 -17.03 3.78
CA ARG A 25 -0.36 -17.25 2.95
C ARG A 25 -1.56 -17.70 3.79
N ARG A 26 -1.38 -18.65 4.71
CA ARG A 26 -2.46 -19.12 5.59
C ARG A 26 -3.00 -18.01 6.50
N LEU A 27 -2.14 -17.20 7.10
CA LEU A 27 -2.54 -16.08 7.95
C LEU A 27 -3.36 -15.04 7.17
N ILE A 28 -2.92 -14.65 5.97
CA ILE A 28 -3.63 -13.70 5.12
C ILE A 28 -4.99 -14.26 4.66
N LEU A 29 -5.06 -15.54 4.30
CA LEU A 29 -6.33 -16.19 3.96
C LEU A 29 -7.28 -16.27 5.17
N ASN A 30 -6.75 -16.54 6.36
CA ASN A 30 -7.53 -16.51 7.60
C ASN A 30 -8.14 -15.12 7.86
N LEU A 31 -7.36 -14.05 7.62
CA LEU A 31 -7.85 -12.69 7.72
C LEU A 31 -8.93 -12.40 6.64
N LYS A 32 -8.73 -12.87 5.41
CA LYS A 32 -9.65 -12.61 4.27
C LYS A 32 -10.98 -13.35 4.36
N TYR A 33 -10.99 -14.58 4.87
CA TYR A 33 -12.13 -15.49 4.71
C TYR A 33 -12.65 -16.10 6.02
N HIS A 34 -11.87 -16.04 7.09
CA HIS A 34 -12.24 -16.67 8.37
C HIS A 34 -12.38 -15.66 9.51
N ASN A 35 -12.37 -14.37 9.21
CA ASN A 35 -12.54 -13.26 10.16
C ASN A 35 -11.66 -13.37 11.43
N ARG A 36 -10.47 -13.97 11.29
CA ARG A 36 -9.52 -14.14 12.41
C ARG A 36 -8.71 -12.87 12.60
N LEU A 37 -9.31 -11.89 13.25
CA LEU A 37 -8.72 -10.55 13.45
C LEU A 37 -7.45 -10.57 14.32
N GLN A 38 -7.24 -11.63 15.14
CA GLN A 38 -6.04 -11.75 15.98
C GLN A 38 -4.74 -11.76 15.15
N VAL A 39 -4.80 -12.24 13.89
CA VAL A 39 -3.61 -12.25 13.02
C VAL A 39 -3.17 -10.86 12.58
N VAL A 40 -4.06 -9.85 12.66
CA VAL A 40 -3.74 -8.46 12.27
C VAL A 40 -2.56 -7.92 13.06
N LYS A 41 -2.51 -8.21 14.36
CA LYS A 41 -1.43 -7.77 15.24
C LYS A 41 -0.07 -8.30 14.74
N VAL A 42 0.03 -9.61 14.56
CA VAL A 42 1.28 -10.27 14.11
C VAL A 42 1.73 -9.75 12.74
N LEU A 43 0.79 -9.61 11.79
CA LEU A 43 1.12 -9.13 10.46
C LEU A 43 1.56 -7.66 10.45
N ALA A 44 0.97 -6.82 11.31
CA ALA A 44 1.37 -5.42 11.42
C ALA A 44 2.71 -5.25 12.14
N GLU A 45 3.02 -6.08 13.14
CA GLU A 45 4.33 -6.11 13.81
C GLU A 45 5.44 -6.50 12.83
N LEU A 46 5.21 -7.50 11.98
CA LEU A 46 6.15 -7.89 10.92
C LEU A 46 6.38 -6.74 9.91
N LEU A 47 5.31 -6.02 9.55
CA LEU A 47 5.44 -4.84 8.68
C LEU A 47 6.25 -3.73 9.34
N ALA A 48 5.98 -3.42 10.60
CA ALA A 48 6.70 -2.38 11.35
C ALA A 48 8.20 -2.71 11.43
N GLU A 49 8.54 -3.95 11.81
CA GLU A 49 9.91 -4.41 11.87
C GLU A 49 10.61 -4.25 10.51
N ARG A 50 9.94 -4.65 9.42
CA ARG A 50 10.51 -4.54 8.08
C ARG A 50 10.73 -3.09 7.63
N ILE A 51 9.83 -2.20 7.99
CA ILE A 51 9.99 -0.76 7.74
C ILE A 51 11.22 -0.23 8.49
N TYR A 52 11.38 -0.54 9.77
CA TYR A 52 12.53 -0.13 10.56
C TYR A 52 13.85 -0.69 10.01
N GLN A 53 13.90 -1.97 9.66
CA GLN A 53 15.10 -2.59 9.06
C GLN A 53 15.53 -1.87 7.78
N ARG A 54 14.58 -1.55 6.89
CA ARG A 54 14.87 -0.85 5.65
C ARG A 54 15.39 0.58 5.89
N HIS A 55 14.84 1.27 6.89
CA HIS A 55 15.32 2.60 7.28
C HIS A 55 16.73 2.57 7.83
N HIS A 56 17.06 1.64 8.70
CA HIS A 56 18.41 1.50 9.25
C HIS A 56 19.46 1.11 8.19
N GLN A 57 19.07 0.46 7.10
CA GLN A 57 19.95 0.14 5.97
C GLN A 57 20.18 1.32 5.04
N SER A 58 19.33 2.33 5.06
CA SER A 58 19.46 3.54 4.25
C SER A 58 20.24 4.60 5.01
N LEU A 59 21.58 4.52 4.99
CA LEU A 59 22.52 5.43 5.66
C LEU A 59 22.43 6.90 5.21
N LEU A 60 21.52 7.24 4.29
CA LEU A 60 21.40 8.56 3.67
C LEU A 60 20.07 9.27 3.96
N SER A 61 19.17 8.71 4.75
CA SER A 61 17.87 9.33 5.04
C SER A 61 17.76 9.69 6.50
N ASP A 62 17.94 10.97 6.81
CA ASP A 62 17.95 11.55 8.15
C ASP A 62 16.56 11.62 8.84
N SER A 63 15.48 11.14 8.22
CA SER A 63 14.18 11.17 8.89
C SER A 63 13.30 9.97 8.54
N THR A 64 13.03 9.15 9.55
CA THR A 64 11.98 8.14 9.57
C THR A 64 10.58 8.73 9.81
N ASP A 65 10.43 10.04 9.65
CA ASP A 65 9.22 10.76 10.03
C ASP A 65 8.11 10.52 9.00
N PHE A 66 7.32 9.50 9.28
CA PHE A 66 6.05 9.31 8.61
C PHE A 66 5.00 10.24 9.25
N ASP A 67 4.25 10.97 8.44
CA ASP A 67 3.19 11.85 8.94
C ASP A 67 1.86 11.14 9.10
N VAL A 68 1.60 10.13 8.27
CA VAL A 68 0.32 9.44 8.26
C VAL A 68 0.39 8.07 7.59
N VAL A 69 -0.36 7.12 8.13
CA VAL A 69 -0.64 5.83 7.47
C VAL A 69 -2.01 5.88 6.80
N THR A 70 -2.09 5.35 5.60
CA THR A 70 -3.34 5.10 4.87
C THR A 70 -3.33 3.69 4.28
N TRP A 71 -4.37 3.31 3.56
CA TRP A 71 -4.46 2.00 2.90
C TRP A 71 -5.02 2.12 1.49
N ALA A 72 -4.72 1.15 0.65
CA ALA A 72 -5.34 0.97 -0.65
C ALA A 72 -6.71 0.30 -0.45
N PRO A 73 -7.84 1.05 -0.55
CA PRO A 73 -9.14 0.48 -0.22
C PRO A 73 -9.56 -0.60 -1.22
N THR A 74 -10.12 -1.70 -0.69
CA THR A 74 -10.73 -2.73 -1.51
C THR A 74 -12.11 -2.29 -2.03
N SER A 75 -12.73 -3.04 -2.93
CA SER A 75 -14.07 -2.70 -3.43
C SER A 75 -15.15 -2.87 -2.36
N THR A 76 -16.19 -2.03 -2.41
CA THR A 76 -17.34 -2.12 -1.51
C THR A 76 -18.02 -3.50 -1.52
N ALA A 77 -18.05 -4.16 -2.69
CA ALA A 77 -18.58 -5.53 -2.80
C ALA A 77 -17.76 -6.53 -1.97
N ARG A 78 -16.42 -6.42 -2.00
CA ARG A 78 -15.55 -7.27 -1.17
C ARG A 78 -15.68 -6.96 0.31
N VAL A 79 -15.82 -5.67 0.69
CA VAL A 79 -16.09 -5.30 2.08
C VAL A 79 -17.40 -5.88 2.58
N ARG A 80 -18.48 -5.79 1.78
CA ARG A 80 -19.78 -6.40 2.13
C ARG A 80 -19.67 -7.92 2.31
N LEU A 81 -18.93 -8.59 1.44
CA LEU A 81 -18.74 -10.04 1.52
C LEU A 81 -17.93 -10.47 2.75
N ARG A 82 -16.90 -9.70 3.13
CA ARG A 82 -15.94 -10.05 4.19
C ARG A 82 -16.23 -9.41 5.54
N GLY A 83 -17.10 -8.40 5.57
CA GLY A 83 -17.42 -7.59 6.76
C GLY A 83 -16.39 -6.49 7.06
N HIS A 84 -15.23 -6.51 6.43
CA HIS A 84 -14.14 -5.54 6.68
C HIS A 84 -13.20 -5.38 5.47
N ASP A 85 -12.41 -4.31 5.49
CA ASP A 85 -11.28 -4.10 4.59
C ASP A 85 -9.99 -4.52 5.30
N GLN A 86 -9.29 -5.53 4.76
CA GLN A 86 -8.09 -6.09 5.36
C GLN A 86 -6.95 -5.06 5.43
N SER A 87 -6.78 -4.30 4.35
CA SER A 87 -5.73 -3.29 4.26
C SER A 87 -5.99 -2.15 5.27
N GLU A 88 -7.28 -1.82 5.56
CA GLU A 88 -7.64 -0.89 6.63
C GLU A 88 -7.25 -1.41 8.01
N LEU A 89 -7.58 -2.66 8.32
CA LEU A 89 -7.25 -3.25 9.63
C LEU A 89 -5.73 -3.27 9.86
N LEU A 90 -4.97 -3.67 8.83
CA LEU A 90 -3.51 -3.67 8.87
C LEU A 90 -2.95 -2.27 9.04
N ALA A 91 -3.45 -1.29 8.28
CA ALA A 91 -3.00 0.10 8.36
C ALA A 91 -3.25 0.72 9.74
N ARG A 92 -4.44 0.50 10.31
CA ARG A 92 -4.79 0.99 11.66
C ARG A 92 -3.90 0.37 12.74
N ARG A 93 -3.54 -0.89 12.59
CA ARG A 93 -2.64 -1.55 13.53
C ARG A 93 -1.21 -1.10 13.33
N LEU A 94 -0.70 -1.05 12.11
CA LEU A 94 0.64 -0.57 11.78
C LEU A 94 0.87 0.85 12.29
N ALA A 95 -0.11 1.75 12.10
CA ALA A 95 -0.04 3.12 12.58
C ALA A 95 0.19 3.21 14.10
N LYS A 96 -0.39 2.29 14.89
CA LYS A 96 -0.13 2.18 16.32
C LYS A 96 1.28 1.71 16.63
N GLU A 97 1.81 0.74 15.85
CA GLU A 97 3.17 0.21 16.05
C GLU A 97 4.25 1.26 15.74
N ILE A 98 4.02 2.11 14.72
CA ILE A 98 4.99 3.15 14.34
C ILE A 98 4.63 4.54 14.89
N HIS A 99 3.63 4.64 15.79
CA HIS A 99 3.21 5.85 16.50
C HIS A 99 2.82 7.03 15.62
N VAL A 100 2.14 6.78 14.49
CA VAL A 100 1.62 7.83 13.59
C VAL A 100 0.10 7.72 13.40
N PRO A 101 -0.61 8.81 13.03
CA PRO A 101 -2.03 8.76 12.79
C PRO A 101 -2.38 7.88 11.57
N CYS A 102 -3.51 7.18 11.64
CA CYS A 102 -4.09 6.47 10.50
C CYS A 102 -5.32 7.23 9.98
N ARG A 103 -5.34 7.56 8.69
CA ARG A 103 -6.43 8.31 8.05
C ARG A 103 -6.84 7.66 6.73
N ARG A 104 -8.13 7.71 6.44
CA ARG A 104 -8.64 7.32 5.12
C ARG A 104 -8.40 8.44 4.12
N LEU A 105 -7.31 8.35 3.37
CA LEU A 105 -6.92 9.34 2.36
C LEU A 105 -7.39 8.93 0.96
N LEU A 106 -7.52 7.63 0.69
CA LEU A 106 -7.84 7.09 -0.62
C LEU A 106 -9.30 6.63 -0.72
N ILE A 107 -9.88 6.86 -1.89
CA ILE A 107 -11.20 6.35 -2.29
C ILE A 107 -11.01 5.59 -3.60
N LYS A 108 -11.45 4.33 -3.62
CA LYS A 108 -11.45 3.54 -4.86
C LYS A 108 -12.55 4.05 -5.78
N VAL A 109 -12.19 4.48 -6.96
CA VAL A 109 -13.15 4.91 -7.98
C VAL A 109 -13.65 3.67 -8.70
N SER A 110 -14.97 3.41 -8.63
CA SER A 110 -15.58 2.35 -9.42
C SER A 110 -15.62 2.79 -10.87
N THR A 111 -15.03 2.02 -11.77
CA THR A 111 -15.07 2.26 -13.22
C THR A 111 -16.41 1.84 -13.87
N ASN A 112 -17.52 1.88 -13.13
CA ASN A 112 -18.86 1.77 -13.70
C ASN A 112 -19.29 3.10 -14.32
N VAL A 113 -18.53 3.57 -15.30
CA VAL A 113 -18.99 4.63 -16.20
C VAL A 113 -19.52 3.94 -17.44
N GLN A 114 -20.85 3.90 -17.53
CA GLN A 114 -21.60 3.74 -18.78
C GLN A 114 -21.33 4.97 -19.66
N THR A 115 -20.14 5.11 -20.20
CA THR A 115 -19.87 6.02 -21.33
C THR A 115 -18.43 5.80 -21.77
N GLY A 116 -18.21 5.14 -22.88
CA GLY A 116 -17.12 5.32 -23.85
C GLY A 116 -15.65 5.39 -23.40
N ALA A 117 -15.38 5.40 -22.12
CA ALA A 117 -14.02 5.47 -21.59
C ALA A 117 -13.37 4.08 -21.66
N SER A 118 -12.42 4.05 -22.53
CA SER A 118 -11.67 2.98 -23.16
C SER A 118 -11.33 1.76 -22.29
N ARG A 119 -11.33 0.62 -22.98
CA ARG A 119 -10.73 -0.66 -22.60
C ARG A 119 -9.34 -0.52 -21.95
N GLU A 120 -8.61 0.54 -22.28
CA GLU A 120 -7.28 0.88 -21.73
C GLU A 120 -7.30 1.23 -20.23
N LEU A 121 -8.31 1.96 -19.73
CA LEU A 121 -8.45 2.24 -18.29
C LEU A 121 -8.75 0.99 -17.44
N ARG A 122 -9.36 -0.05 -18.02
CA ARG A 122 -9.57 -1.34 -17.35
C ARG A 122 -8.29 -2.16 -17.24
N LEU A 123 -7.32 -1.97 -18.15
CA LEU A 123 -6.03 -2.65 -18.14
C LEU A 123 -5.03 -2.01 -17.17
N GLN A 124 -5.26 -0.75 -16.74
CA GLN A 124 -4.36 0.00 -15.86
C GLN A 124 -4.52 -0.31 -14.35
N GLY A 125 -5.45 -1.17 -13.95
CA GLY A 125 -5.60 -1.54 -12.55
C GLY A 125 -6.63 -0.70 -11.77
N SER A 126 -6.49 -0.64 -10.45
CA SER A 126 -7.40 0.10 -9.57
C SER A 126 -7.19 1.61 -9.72
N VAL A 127 -8.27 2.35 -9.97
CA VAL A 127 -8.22 3.83 -9.97
C VAL A 127 -8.56 4.35 -8.58
N PHE A 128 -7.72 5.24 -8.07
CA PHE A 128 -7.95 5.90 -6.78
C PHE A 128 -8.04 7.41 -6.96
N SER A 129 -8.89 8.04 -6.16
CA SER A 129 -8.79 9.46 -5.84
C SER A 129 -8.28 9.62 -4.41
N ALA A 130 -7.51 10.69 -4.14
CA ALA A 130 -7.01 10.98 -2.81
C ALA A 130 -7.57 12.30 -2.30
N ARG A 131 -7.76 12.40 -0.98
CA ARG A 131 -8.07 13.66 -0.30
C ARG A 131 -6.83 14.55 -0.32
N LYS A 132 -7.04 15.87 -0.45
CA LYS A 132 -5.95 16.84 -0.40
C LYS A 132 -5.13 16.68 0.88
N LEU A 133 -3.83 16.64 0.72
CA LEU A 133 -2.85 16.50 1.80
C LEU A 133 -2.21 17.86 2.12
N GLY A 134 -1.64 17.97 3.32
CA GLY A 134 -0.73 19.05 3.65
C GLY A 134 0.53 18.98 2.78
N VAL A 135 1.14 20.15 2.55
CA VAL A 135 2.39 20.25 1.79
C VAL A 135 3.49 19.49 2.54
N ASN A 136 4.32 18.75 1.81
CA ASN A 136 5.45 17.97 2.31
C ASN A 136 5.13 16.73 3.17
N SER A 137 3.93 16.18 3.09
CA SER A 137 3.60 14.96 3.85
C SER A 137 4.33 13.73 3.33
N HIS A 138 4.86 12.90 4.26
CA HIS A 138 5.35 11.56 3.99
C HIS A 138 4.28 10.53 4.39
N VAL A 139 3.72 9.84 3.41
CA VAL A 139 2.57 8.95 3.57
C VAL A 139 3.00 7.49 3.44
N VAL A 140 2.61 6.66 4.41
CA VAL A 140 2.69 5.19 4.28
C VAL A 140 1.38 4.66 3.73
N VAL A 141 1.40 3.94 2.60
CA VAL A 141 0.21 3.28 2.03
C VAL A 141 0.33 1.76 2.14
N VAL A 142 -0.68 1.15 2.76
CA VAL A 142 -0.71 -0.27 3.13
C VAL A 142 -1.61 -1.07 2.18
N ASP A 143 -1.13 -2.25 1.76
CA ASP A 143 -1.94 -3.30 1.13
C ASP A 143 -1.65 -4.65 1.81
N ASP A 144 -2.49 -5.67 1.58
CA ASP A 144 -2.27 -7.00 2.16
C ASP A 144 -1.25 -7.83 1.34
N VAL A 145 -1.41 -7.88 0.02
CA VAL A 145 -0.57 -8.70 -0.87
C VAL A 145 -0.25 -7.97 -2.17
N VAL A 146 1.02 -7.87 -2.48
CA VAL A 146 1.50 -7.39 -3.77
C VAL A 146 1.60 -8.56 -4.75
N THR A 147 0.95 -8.41 -5.92
CA THR A 147 1.10 -9.33 -7.07
C THR A 147 1.90 -8.67 -8.17
N THR A 148 1.38 -7.67 -8.83
CA THR A 148 2.06 -6.87 -9.86
C THR A 148 2.51 -5.50 -9.34
N GLY A 149 2.12 -5.13 -8.14
CA GLY A 149 2.32 -3.79 -7.58
C GLY A 149 1.40 -2.71 -8.15
N ALA A 150 0.55 -3.01 -9.14
CA ALA A 150 -0.28 -2.02 -9.80
C ALA A 150 -1.21 -1.26 -8.83
N THR A 151 -1.78 -1.93 -7.84
CA THR A 151 -2.64 -1.30 -6.81
C THR A 151 -1.87 -0.25 -6.02
N LEU A 152 -0.70 -0.59 -5.49
CA LEU A 152 0.12 0.32 -4.69
C LEU A 152 0.69 1.47 -5.54
N ARG A 153 1.11 1.21 -6.79
CA ARG A 153 1.52 2.28 -7.72
C ARG A 153 0.40 3.28 -7.96
N CYS A 154 -0.80 2.82 -8.32
CA CYS A 154 -1.94 3.70 -8.54
C CYS A 154 -2.33 4.48 -7.27
N ALA A 155 -2.22 3.86 -6.08
CA ALA A 155 -2.47 4.50 -4.80
C ALA A 155 -1.42 5.59 -4.52
N ALA A 156 -0.14 5.29 -4.72
CA ALA A 156 0.96 6.24 -4.54
C ALA A 156 0.84 7.44 -5.50
N ASP A 157 0.52 7.20 -6.76
CA ASP A 157 0.31 8.27 -7.74
C ASP A 157 -0.85 9.20 -7.36
N ALA A 158 -1.95 8.62 -6.85
CA ALA A 158 -3.07 9.42 -6.36
C ALA A 158 -2.68 10.30 -5.15
N LEU A 159 -1.88 9.75 -4.22
CA LEU A 159 -1.39 10.47 -3.04
C LEU A 159 -0.41 11.60 -3.43
N ARG A 160 0.51 11.35 -4.37
CA ARG A 160 1.43 12.39 -4.88
C ARG A 160 0.66 13.52 -5.57
N LYS A 161 -0.31 13.19 -6.42
CA LYS A 161 -1.20 14.18 -7.06
C LYS A 161 -2.00 14.99 -6.03
N ALA A 162 -2.27 14.44 -4.85
CA ALA A 162 -2.95 15.11 -3.75
C ALA A 162 -2.03 15.95 -2.84
N GLY A 163 -0.71 15.95 -3.09
CA GLY A 163 0.27 16.80 -2.39
C GLY A 163 1.25 16.05 -1.48
N ALA A 164 1.27 14.70 -1.48
CA ALA A 164 2.30 13.97 -0.75
C ALA A 164 3.68 14.22 -1.36
N ARG A 165 4.66 14.61 -0.54
CA ARG A 165 6.06 14.73 -0.96
C ARG A 165 6.69 13.36 -1.18
N GLN A 166 6.41 12.44 -0.26
CA GLN A 166 6.95 11.08 -0.29
C GLN A 166 5.85 10.06 0.02
N VAL A 167 5.89 8.93 -0.66
CA VAL A 167 4.97 7.83 -0.41
C VAL A 167 5.78 6.55 -0.25
N THR A 168 5.65 5.90 0.91
CA THR A 168 6.20 4.58 1.16
C THR A 168 5.09 3.54 1.01
N SER A 169 5.21 2.72 -0.03
CA SER A 169 4.28 1.60 -0.27
C SER A 169 4.70 0.39 0.55
N VAL A 170 3.78 -0.22 1.30
CA VAL A 170 4.06 -1.40 2.12
C VAL A 170 3.01 -2.49 1.92
N ALA A 171 3.45 -3.76 1.95
CA ALA A 171 2.55 -4.91 1.91
C ALA A 171 3.04 -6.02 2.83
N VAL A 172 2.11 -6.79 3.38
CA VAL A 172 2.48 -7.93 4.23
C VAL A 172 3.24 -8.97 3.42
N ALA A 173 2.76 -9.31 2.23
CA ALA A 173 3.38 -10.35 1.43
C ALA A 173 3.48 -9.98 -0.05
N SER A 174 4.47 -10.58 -0.73
CA SER A 174 4.63 -10.53 -2.18
C SER A 174 4.41 -11.90 -2.79
N ALA A 175 3.53 -11.95 -3.82
CA ALA A 175 3.38 -13.10 -4.69
C ALA A 175 4.33 -13.04 -5.91
N LEU A 176 5.11 -11.98 -6.05
CA LEU A 176 6.18 -11.92 -7.03
C LEU A 176 7.26 -12.92 -6.64
N ARG A 177 7.56 -13.88 -7.50
CA ARG A 177 8.76 -14.69 -7.35
C ARG A 177 9.95 -13.77 -7.54
N HIS A 178 10.72 -13.53 -6.49
CA HIS A 178 12.05 -12.95 -6.64
C HIS A 178 12.83 -14.02 -7.40
N GLY A 179 13.19 -13.73 -8.64
CA GLY A 179 14.14 -14.55 -9.35
C GLY A 179 15.41 -14.63 -8.50
N LEU A 180 15.85 -15.88 -8.26
CA LEU A 180 17.13 -16.23 -7.68
C LEU A 180 18.26 -15.65 -8.51
#